data_9e548e7fce058d633d1796ee5b1a30db
#
_entry.id   9e548e7fce058d633d1796ee5b1a30db
#
_cell.length_a   1.000
_cell.length_b   1.000
_cell.length_c   1.000
_cell.angle_alpha   90.00
_cell.angle_beta   90.00
_cell.angle_gamma   90.00
#
_symmetry.space_group_name_H-M   'P 1'
#
loop_
_entity.id
_entity.type
_entity.pdbx_description
1 polymer ?
#
loop_
_entity_poly.entity_id
_entity_poly.type
_entity_poly.pdbx_seq_one_letter_code
_entity_poly.pdbx_strand_id
1 'polypeptide(L)'
;MKSRKDENQKRIKIGLFGFGKTGRMVADEFFKDGIFDLEWVVRRTHKDNHKYATRLLGYEVDDAPIYSVEEISPIFFHDHPVDIIIDFSSARAHRKYTSAADFGIKIISAISKYKAEDVEDLKQMSEKTAVLYS
;
A
#
# COMPACT_ATOMS: atom_id res chain seq x y z
N MET A 1 2.24 7.64 18.21
CA MET A 1 2.01 6.26 18.65
C MET A 1 0.74 5.71 18.01
N LYS A 2 0.80 4.48 17.58
CA LYS A 2 -0.35 3.83 16.98
C LYS A 2 -1.51 3.74 17.97
N SER A 3 -2.74 3.95 17.51
CA SER A 3 -3.93 3.84 18.33
C SER A 3 -4.05 2.45 18.94
N ARG A 4 -4.60 2.40 20.16
CA ARG A 4 -4.86 1.11 20.78
C ARG A 4 -5.88 0.33 19.96
N LYS A 5 -5.57 -0.91 19.66
CA LYS A 5 -6.50 -1.78 18.97
C LYS A 5 -7.60 -2.23 19.92
N ASP A 6 -8.82 -2.15 19.45
CA ASP A 6 -9.95 -2.76 20.11
C ASP A 6 -9.98 -4.22 19.66
N GLU A 7 -9.83 -5.16 20.58
CA GLU A 7 -9.77 -6.58 20.27
C GLU A 7 -11.03 -7.11 19.60
N ASN A 8 -12.17 -6.44 19.85
CA ASN A 8 -13.44 -6.83 19.27
C ASN A 8 -13.72 -6.16 17.93
N GLN A 9 -12.86 -5.26 17.50
CA GLN A 9 -13.05 -4.48 16.28
C GLN A 9 -12.09 -4.92 15.22
N LYS A 10 -12.64 -5.37 14.08
CA LYS A 10 -11.82 -5.72 12.93
C LYS A 10 -11.31 -4.44 12.27
N ARG A 11 -10.00 -4.33 12.10
CA ARG A 11 -9.36 -3.20 11.46
C ARG A 11 -9.12 -3.51 9.98
N ILE A 12 -9.16 -2.47 9.17
CA ILE A 12 -8.91 -2.59 7.73
C ILE A 12 -7.40 -2.51 7.52
N LYS A 13 -6.84 -3.52 6.87
CA LYS A 13 -5.41 -3.59 6.59
C LYS A 13 -5.10 -2.92 5.27
N ILE A 14 -4.15 -2.00 5.28
CA ILE A 14 -3.75 -1.22 4.11
C ILE A 14 -2.30 -1.50 3.75
N GLY A 15 -2.05 -1.70 2.46
CA GLY A 15 -0.71 -1.66 1.89
C GLY A 15 -0.58 -0.39 1.06
N LEU A 16 0.55 0.29 1.16
CA LEU A 16 0.74 1.57 0.50
C LEU A 16 1.89 1.50 -0.50
N PHE A 17 1.62 1.83 -1.75
CA PHE A 17 2.66 2.04 -2.76
C PHE A 17 2.91 3.52 -2.90
N GLY A 18 4.15 3.93 -2.68
CA GLY A 18 4.54 5.33 -2.73
C GLY A 18 4.64 5.94 -1.33
N PHE A 19 5.80 6.51 -1.03
CA PHE A 19 6.03 7.13 0.28
C PHE A 19 6.73 8.47 0.12
N GLY A 20 6.32 9.22 -0.91
CA GLY A 20 6.70 10.60 -1.10
C GLY A 20 5.86 11.51 -0.21
N LYS A 21 5.76 12.77 -0.57
CA LYS A 21 5.05 13.76 0.25
C LYS A 21 3.61 13.35 0.56
N THR A 22 2.84 13.01 -0.47
CA THR A 22 1.43 12.64 -0.29
C THR A 22 1.30 11.31 0.45
N GLY A 23 2.11 10.32 0.07
CA GLY A 23 2.08 9.00 0.72
C GLY A 23 2.37 9.09 2.21
N ARG A 24 3.33 9.93 2.60
CA ARG A 24 3.66 10.14 4.02
C ARG A 24 2.51 10.78 4.78
N MET A 25 1.84 11.75 4.19
CA MET A 25 0.69 12.40 4.81
C MET A 25 -0.44 11.40 5.05
N VAL A 26 -0.72 10.57 4.06
CA VAL A 26 -1.77 9.55 4.17
C VAL A 26 -1.39 8.49 5.20
N ALA A 27 -0.14 8.03 5.18
CA ALA A 27 0.35 7.06 6.15
C ALA A 27 0.22 7.58 7.58
N ASP A 28 0.57 8.84 7.79
CA ASP A 28 0.47 9.46 9.11
C ASP A 28 -0.97 9.46 9.62
N GLU A 29 -1.91 9.78 8.75
CA GLU A 29 -3.33 9.74 9.11
C GLU A 29 -3.79 8.31 9.47
N PHE A 30 -3.30 7.30 8.77
CA PHE A 30 -3.64 5.92 9.10
C PHE A 30 -3.13 5.52 10.49
N PHE A 31 -1.98 6.02 10.90
CA PHE A 31 -1.46 5.74 12.23
C PHE A 31 -2.25 6.43 13.34
N LYS A 32 -2.84 7.57 13.03
CA LYS A 32 -3.67 8.29 14.00
C LYS A 32 -5.08 7.73 14.10
N ASP A 33 -5.55 7.08 13.05
CA ASP A 33 -6.91 6.58 12.97
C ASP A 33 -6.98 5.16 13.55
N GLY A 34 -7.97 4.89 14.38
CA GLY A 34 -8.15 3.58 14.99
C GLY A 34 -8.80 2.54 14.10
N ILE A 35 -9.19 2.90 12.87
CA ILE A 35 -9.92 2.01 11.96
C ILE A 35 -8.96 1.25 11.05
N PHE A 36 -7.83 1.86 10.69
CA PHE A 36 -6.91 1.31 9.70
C PHE A 36 -5.62 0.80 10.34
N ASP A 37 -5.12 -0.29 9.78
CA ASP A 37 -3.78 -0.81 10.08
C ASP A 37 -2.94 -0.67 8.82
N LEU A 38 -1.93 0.19 8.85
CA LEU A 38 -0.96 0.24 7.76
C LEU A 38 0.03 -0.90 7.96
N GLU A 39 -0.07 -1.92 7.10
CA GLU A 39 0.73 -3.14 7.24
C GLU A 39 2.12 -3.01 6.67
N TRP A 40 2.26 -2.32 5.55
CA TRP A 40 3.56 -2.12 4.90
C TRP A 40 3.51 -0.96 3.92
N VAL A 41 4.69 -0.49 3.55
CA VAL A 41 4.88 0.58 2.56
C VAL A 41 5.89 0.11 1.54
N VAL A 42 5.63 0.37 0.26
CA VAL A 42 6.56 0.06 -0.83
C VAL A 42 7.05 1.37 -1.43
N ARG A 43 8.36 1.52 -1.53
CA ARG A 43 9.02 2.67 -2.14
C ARG A 43 9.74 2.24 -3.40
N ARG A 44 10.01 3.21 -4.27
CA ARG A 44 10.77 2.95 -5.48
C ARG A 44 12.16 2.40 -5.16
N THR A 45 12.81 3.00 -4.18
CA THR A 45 14.09 2.52 -3.66
C THR A 45 14.08 2.62 -2.14
N HIS A 46 14.77 1.70 -1.49
CA HIS A 46 14.88 1.71 -0.04
C HIS A 46 16.33 2.02 0.34
N LYS A 47 16.65 3.32 0.39
CA LYS A 47 18.01 3.79 0.69
C LYS A 47 18.20 4.27 2.12
N ASP A 48 17.10 4.40 2.86
CA ASP A 48 17.17 4.87 4.24
C ASP A 48 17.63 3.76 5.17
N ASN A 49 18.22 4.14 6.30
CA ASN A 49 18.59 3.20 7.35
C ASN A 49 17.38 2.69 8.12
N HIS A 50 16.25 3.35 7.99
CA HIS A 50 15.03 2.97 8.69
C HIS A 50 14.29 1.87 7.94
N LYS A 51 13.87 0.85 8.68
CA LYS A 51 13.13 -0.28 8.12
C LYS A 51 11.62 -0.13 8.26
N TYR A 52 11.17 0.89 8.96
CA TYR A 52 9.75 1.06 9.30
C TYR A 52 9.27 2.45 8.96
N ALA A 53 8.08 2.53 8.38
CA ALA A 53 7.48 3.80 8.00
C ALA A 53 7.24 4.69 9.21
N THR A 54 6.88 4.10 10.35
CA THR A 54 6.67 4.85 11.59
C THR A 54 7.89 5.64 11.99
N ARG A 55 9.08 5.08 11.82
CA ARG A 55 10.32 5.79 12.17
C ARG A 55 10.55 7.01 11.28
N LEU A 56 10.26 6.89 9.99
CA LEU A 56 10.39 8.01 9.07
C LEU A 56 9.36 9.11 9.34
N LEU A 57 8.25 8.77 9.98
CA LEU A 57 7.23 9.74 10.36
C LEU A 57 7.45 10.35 11.74
N GLY A 58 8.50 9.92 12.44
CA GLY A 58 8.86 10.48 13.75
C GLY A 58 8.29 9.76 14.95
N TYR A 59 7.67 8.60 14.75
CA TYR A 59 7.17 7.79 15.87
C TYR A 59 8.26 6.88 16.40
N GLU A 60 8.21 6.60 17.69
CA GLU A 60 9.20 5.74 18.37
C GLU A 60 8.73 4.27 18.47
N VAL A 61 8.03 3.81 17.46
CA VAL A 61 7.58 2.42 17.37
C VAL A 61 8.01 1.84 16.04
N ASP A 62 8.19 0.52 15.99
CA ASP A 62 8.54 -0.20 14.78
C ASP A 62 7.28 -0.82 14.18
N ASP A 63 6.71 -0.15 13.19
CA ASP A 63 5.50 -0.60 12.54
C ASP A 63 5.56 -0.23 11.06
N ALA A 64 4.79 -0.94 10.24
CA ALA A 64 4.73 -0.75 8.80
C ALA A 64 6.12 -0.83 8.14
N PRO A 65 6.66 -2.04 7.97
CA PRO A 65 7.94 -2.21 7.32
C PRO A 65 7.95 -1.64 5.90
N ILE A 66 9.12 -1.16 5.49
CA ILE A 66 9.33 -0.55 4.19
C ILE A 66 10.02 -1.55 3.27
N TYR A 67 9.48 -1.72 2.07
CA TYR A 67 10.06 -2.55 1.03
C TYR A 67 10.34 -1.71 -0.21
N SER A 68 11.32 -2.11 -1.00
CA SER A 68 11.52 -1.51 -2.31
C SER A 68 10.66 -2.24 -3.34
N VAL A 69 10.33 -1.55 -4.43
CA VAL A 69 9.55 -2.13 -5.52
C VAL A 69 10.20 -3.42 -6.05
N GLU A 70 11.53 -3.46 -6.05
CA GLU A 70 12.26 -4.63 -6.54
C GLU A 70 12.07 -5.88 -5.69
N GLU A 71 11.71 -5.71 -4.41
CA GLU A 71 11.47 -6.84 -3.50
C GLU A 71 10.11 -7.46 -3.68
N ILE A 72 9.22 -6.82 -4.44
CA ILE A 72 7.84 -7.26 -4.57
C ILE A 72 7.74 -8.33 -5.66
N SER A 73 7.29 -9.51 -5.26
CA SER A 73 6.99 -10.63 -6.15
C SER A 73 5.53 -11.02 -5.97
N PRO A 74 5.00 -11.90 -6.86
CA PRO A 74 3.60 -12.33 -6.70
C PRO A 74 3.29 -12.95 -5.35
N ILE A 75 4.24 -13.66 -4.73
CA ILE A 75 4.02 -14.30 -3.43
C ILE A 75 3.97 -13.30 -2.27
N PHE A 76 4.46 -12.09 -2.49
CA PHE A 76 4.48 -11.06 -1.46
C PHE A 76 3.08 -10.82 -0.86
N PHE A 77 2.06 -10.79 -1.71
CA PHE A 77 0.70 -10.48 -1.28
C PHE A 77 0.04 -11.63 -0.55
N HIS A 78 0.53 -12.84 -0.77
CA HIS A 78 0.12 -14.00 0.02
C HIS A 78 0.77 -13.95 1.41
N ASP A 79 2.05 -13.60 1.48
CA ASP A 79 2.81 -13.57 2.73
C ASP A 79 2.50 -12.34 3.59
N HIS A 80 2.10 -11.25 2.94
CA HIS A 80 1.81 -9.97 3.61
C HIS A 80 0.42 -9.47 3.19
N PRO A 81 -0.65 -10.20 3.55
CA PRO A 81 -1.99 -9.87 3.07
C PRO A 81 -2.52 -8.56 3.63
N VAL A 82 -3.23 -7.83 2.78
CA VAL A 82 -3.94 -6.61 3.14
C VAL A 82 -5.33 -6.65 2.53
N ASP A 83 -6.21 -5.78 3.00
CA ASP A 83 -7.54 -5.65 2.43
C ASP A 83 -7.54 -4.73 1.21
N ILE A 84 -6.72 -3.69 1.26
CA ILE A 84 -6.69 -2.65 0.23
C ILE A 84 -5.25 -2.23 -0.03
N ILE A 85 -4.91 -2.04 -1.30
CA ILE A 85 -3.67 -1.38 -1.71
C ILE A 85 -4.04 0.01 -2.21
N ILE A 86 -3.34 1.03 -1.70
CA ILE A 86 -3.48 2.40 -2.18
C ILE A 86 -2.16 2.79 -2.86
N ASP A 87 -2.25 3.28 -4.09
CA ASP A 87 -1.07 3.59 -4.90
C ASP A 87 -0.94 5.07 -5.18
N PHE A 88 0.08 5.69 -4.59
CA PHE A 88 0.50 7.06 -4.85
C PHE A 88 1.85 7.13 -5.58
N SER A 89 2.32 6.01 -6.12
CA SER A 89 3.66 5.93 -6.68
C SER A 89 3.72 6.43 -8.13
N SER A 90 3.87 5.54 -9.07
CA SER A 90 3.98 5.90 -10.48
C SER A 90 3.11 4.99 -11.33
N ALA A 91 2.85 5.44 -12.57
CA ALA A 91 1.95 4.74 -13.47
C ALA A 91 2.36 3.30 -13.79
N ARG A 92 3.61 2.93 -13.54
CA ARG A 92 4.10 1.58 -13.82
C ARG A 92 4.13 0.67 -12.61
N ALA A 93 3.95 1.22 -11.43
CA ALA A 93 4.00 0.41 -10.20
C ALA A 93 2.92 -0.66 -10.16
N HIS A 94 1.78 -0.42 -10.83
CA HIS A 94 0.68 -1.40 -10.87
C HIS A 94 1.13 -2.75 -11.39
N ARG A 95 2.16 -2.81 -12.22
CA ARG A 95 2.67 -4.07 -12.75
C ARG A 95 3.22 -4.98 -11.65
N LYS A 96 3.61 -4.40 -10.53
CA LYS A 96 4.11 -5.17 -9.39
C LYS A 96 3.00 -5.75 -8.52
N TYR A 97 1.79 -5.21 -8.61
CA TYR A 97 0.71 -5.70 -7.76
C TYR A 97 -0.48 -6.29 -8.53
N THR A 98 -0.32 -6.58 -9.82
CA THR A 98 -1.41 -7.22 -10.58
C THR A 98 -1.87 -8.52 -9.94
N SER A 99 -0.94 -9.30 -9.39
CA SER A 99 -1.27 -10.55 -8.72
C SER A 99 -2.06 -10.37 -7.43
N ALA A 100 -2.04 -9.19 -6.84
CA ALA A 100 -2.84 -8.91 -5.64
C ALA A 100 -4.33 -9.11 -5.89
N ALA A 101 -4.78 -8.84 -7.12
CA ALA A 101 -6.18 -9.03 -7.50
C ALA A 101 -6.61 -10.50 -7.36
N ASP A 102 -5.70 -11.44 -7.56
CA ASP A 102 -5.98 -12.88 -7.43
C ASP A 102 -6.30 -13.26 -5.98
N PHE A 103 -5.86 -12.46 -5.03
CA PHE A 103 -6.15 -12.66 -3.62
C PHE A 103 -7.34 -11.84 -3.13
N GLY A 104 -8.04 -11.18 -4.06
CA GLY A 104 -9.18 -10.34 -3.71
C GLY A 104 -8.83 -9.01 -3.05
N ILE A 105 -7.58 -8.61 -3.11
CA ILE A 105 -7.15 -7.32 -2.55
C ILE A 105 -7.70 -6.19 -3.42
N LYS A 106 -8.38 -5.25 -2.79
CA LYS A 106 -8.95 -4.08 -3.49
C LYS A 106 -7.85 -3.07 -3.80
N ILE A 107 -8.01 -2.39 -4.93
CA ILE A 107 -7.00 -1.43 -5.39
C ILE A 107 -7.60 -0.04 -5.48
N ILE A 108 -6.93 0.94 -4.89
CA ILE A 108 -7.26 2.36 -5.07
C ILE A 108 -6.00 3.02 -5.63
N SER A 109 -6.11 3.52 -6.87
CA SER A 109 -4.99 4.19 -7.51
C SER A 109 -5.24 5.69 -7.58
N ALA A 110 -4.30 6.46 -7.04
CA ALA A 110 -4.33 7.91 -7.09
C ALA A 110 -3.41 8.46 -8.18
N ILE A 111 -3.10 7.65 -9.18
CA ILE A 111 -2.23 8.03 -10.28
C ILE A 111 -3.05 8.62 -11.41
N SER A 112 -2.67 9.80 -11.87
CA SER A 112 -3.47 10.56 -12.83
C SER A 112 -2.99 10.44 -14.29
N LYS A 113 -1.86 9.79 -14.54
CA LYS A 113 -1.26 9.76 -15.87
C LYS A 113 -1.02 8.35 -16.39
N TYR A 114 -2.09 7.55 -16.42
CA TYR A 114 -2.01 6.23 -17.01
C TYR A 114 -2.08 6.30 -18.53
N LYS A 115 -1.28 5.49 -19.18
CA LYS A 115 -1.39 5.24 -20.62
C LYS A 115 -2.53 4.24 -20.86
N ALA A 116 -2.97 4.15 -22.13
CA ALA A 116 -4.06 3.23 -22.47
C ALA A 116 -3.75 1.79 -22.09
N GLU A 117 -2.50 1.35 -22.26
CA GLU A 117 -2.09 -0.02 -21.89
C GLU A 117 -2.15 -0.24 -20.38
N ASP A 118 -1.84 0.78 -19.58
CA ASP A 118 -1.91 0.70 -18.13
C ASP A 118 -3.37 0.58 -17.67
N VAL A 119 -4.26 1.35 -18.30
CA VAL A 119 -5.69 1.28 -18.01
C VAL A 119 -6.24 -0.10 -18.32
N GLU A 120 -5.78 -0.72 -19.40
CA GLU A 120 -6.20 -2.07 -19.74
C GLU A 120 -5.81 -3.08 -18.68
N ASP A 121 -4.58 -2.95 -18.13
CA ASP A 121 -4.13 -3.80 -17.02
C ASP A 121 -5.04 -3.65 -15.80
N LEU A 122 -5.42 -2.41 -15.48
CA LEU A 122 -6.32 -2.14 -14.36
C LEU A 122 -7.70 -2.71 -14.58
N LYS A 123 -8.18 -2.67 -15.83
CA LYS A 123 -9.48 -3.27 -16.19
C LYS A 123 -9.45 -4.78 -16.01
N GLN A 124 -8.35 -5.43 -16.38
CA GLN A 124 -8.21 -6.87 -16.18
C GLN A 124 -8.22 -7.22 -14.71
N MET A 125 -7.55 -6.42 -13.88
CA MET A 125 -7.58 -6.59 -12.43
C MET A 125 -9.00 -6.42 -11.88
N SER A 126 -9.78 -5.50 -12.45
CA SER A 126 -11.15 -5.25 -12.00
C SER A 126 -12.10 -6.42 -12.23
N GLU A 127 -11.71 -7.38 -13.05
CA GLU A 127 -12.49 -8.62 -13.22
C GLU A 127 -12.37 -9.53 -12.00
N LYS A 128 -11.35 -9.34 -11.18
CA LYS A 128 -11.06 -10.20 -10.02
C LYS A 128 -11.31 -9.52 -8.69
N THR A 129 -11.19 -8.21 -8.65
CA THR A 129 -11.37 -7.44 -7.42
C THR A 129 -11.84 -6.02 -7.74
N ALA A 130 -12.25 -5.27 -6.73
CA ALA A 130 -12.65 -3.88 -6.93
C ALA A 130 -11.41 -3.02 -7.20
N VAL A 131 -11.45 -2.24 -8.27
CA VAL A 131 -10.37 -1.32 -8.66
C VAL A 131 -10.97 0.07 -8.87
N LEU A 132 -10.46 1.05 -8.13
CA LEU A 132 -10.84 2.45 -8.27
C LEU A 132 -9.64 3.23 -8.77
N TYR A 133 -9.81 3.96 -9.88
CA TYR A 133 -8.76 4.81 -10.43
C TYR A 133 -9.38 6.02 -11.12
N SER A 134 -8.60 7.05 -11.27
CA SER A 134 -9.07 8.27 -11.97
C SER A 134 -8.58 8.34 -13.41
#